data_7ee443e0aa1427ae9561f8e93e067bd1
#
_entry.id   7ee443e0aa1427ae9561f8e93e067bd1
#
_cell.length_a   1.000
_cell.length_b   1.000
_cell.length_c   1.000
_cell.angle_alpha   90.00
_cell.angle_beta   90.00
_cell.angle_gamma   90.00
#
_symmetry.space_group_name_H-M   'P 1'
#
loop_
_entity.id
_entity.type
_entity.pdbx_description
1 polymer ?
#
loop_
_entity_poly.entity_id
_entity_poly.type
_entity_poly.pdbx_seq_one_letter_code
_entity_poly.pdbx_strand_id
1 'polypeptide(L)'
;MFRIVAGSGPARTLALAQLVGSVGDGAFYACSVLFFTRVMGLSPTRVGFALTLGWAVGMLAGVPLGRLADRRGPRRTAVALAGATAGTLAAFLVVRSFPLFAVTFTAYACGQAGLTSARQALLAGLVPAGERTGVRAGVQSASNAGLAVGAGLGALALCFGTRPAYLAVFGMDAVAFGAAALILARLPEAPAAPRANGPRPAVLRDRPYALVTFLNAVMYLNMPLLSLGLPLWVVRRTGAPAPVAAVLLVVNMLSVVVFQVRVARPVTGPVAAARATRRAGTLLAAACAVYALSGARAGVVATVAVLVVAALLQVFGEMLQGAGGWELSFALAPEGGHGQYQGFYGMAPQFARMVGPLVLTTLLLGWGGPGWLVLGGAFLAAGLAMGPVTRYAARTRTAPRAGADAARPVDTPICAGDR
;
A
#
# COMPACT_ATOMS: atom_id res chain seq x y z
N MET A 1 9.64 -9.07 13.28
CA MET A 1 9.04 -10.08 12.44
C MET A 1 8.74 -11.38 13.22
N PHE A 2 9.73 -12.10 13.75
CA PHE A 2 9.53 -13.37 14.46
C PHE A 2 8.47 -13.33 15.57
N ARG A 3 8.38 -12.26 16.38
CA ARG A 3 7.37 -12.15 17.45
C ARG A 3 5.92 -12.02 16.95
N ILE A 4 5.66 -11.50 15.76
CA ILE A 4 4.31 -11.38 15.19
C ILE A 4 3.91 -12.67 14.48
N VAL A 5 4.86 -13.31 13.77
CA VAL A 5 4.66 -14.64 13.17
C VAL A 5 4.64 -15.73 14.24
N ALA A 6 5.36 -15.54 15.37
CA ALA A 6 5.35 -16.44 16.53
C ALA A 6 4.17 -16.18 17.50
N GLY A 7 3.46 -15.05 17.38
CA GLY A 7 2.23 -14.79 18.15
C GLY A 7 1.10 -15.74 17.78
N SER A 8 0.08 -15.81 18.62
CA SER A 8 -1.16 -16.55 18.34
C SER A 8 -2.26 -15.59 17.90
N GLY A 9 -3.24 -16.08 17.16
CA GLY A 9 -4.45 -15.33 16.86
C GLY A 9 -4.49 -14.66 15.48
N PRO A 10 -5.45 -13.72 15.27
CA PRO A 10 -5.76 -13.14 13.96
C PRO A 10 -4.59 -12.41 13.30
N ALA A 11 -3.75 -11.72 14.08
CA ALA A 11 -2.59 -10.98 13.59
C ALA A 11 -1.57 -11.88 12.86
N ARG A 12 -1.30 -13.07 13.46
CA ARG A 12 -0.42 -14.08 12.86
C ARG A 12 -0.99 -14.60 11.54
N THR A 13 -2.28 -14.94 11.55
CA THR A 13 -2.96 -15.50 10.38
C THR A 13 -2.97 -14.51 9.22
N LEU A 14 -3.22 -13.21 9.50
CA LEU A 14 -3.13 -12.14 8.50
C LEU A 14 -1.70 -11.98 7.95
N ALA A 15 -0.69 -12.02 8.82
CA ALA A 15 0.71 -11.91 8.41
C ALA A 15 1.16 -13.12 7.57
N LEU A 16 0.72 -14.33 7.92
CA LEU A 16 1.01 -15.56 7.15
C LEU A 16 0.33 -15.54 5.78
N ALA A 17 -0.96 -15.17 5.70
CA ALA A 17 -1.66 -15.05 4.43
C ALA A 17 -1.00 -14.00 3.51
N GLN A 18 -0.53 -12.88 4.10
CA GLN A 18 0.22 -11.86 3.36
C GLN A 18 1.58 -12.37 2.89
N LEU A 19 2.34 -13.04 3.77
CA LEU A 19 3.65 -13.61 3.44
C LEU A 19 3.55 -14.56 2.25
N VAL A 20 2.62 -15.51 2.31
CA VAL A 20 2.43 -16.54 1.27
C VAL A 20 2.05 -15.89 -0.06
N GLY A 21 1.05 -14.99 -0.08
CA GLY A 21 0.67 -14.27 -1.30
C GLY A 21 1.81 -13.42 -1.86
N SER A 22 2.60 -12.76 -0.98
CA SER A 22 3.71 -11.91 -1.42
C SER A 22 4.89 -12.69 -2.00
N VAL A 23 5.08 -13.96 -1.64
CA VAL A 23 6.08 -14.82 -2.32
C VAL A 23 5.68 -15.02 -3.79
N GLY A 24 4.42 -15.31 -4.06
CA GLY A 24 3.92 -15.41 -5.44
C GLY A 24 4.05 -14.09 -6.20
N ASP A 25 3.53 -12.99 -5.62
CA ASP A 25 3.62 -11.64 -6.21
C ASP A 25 5.08 -11.25 -6.55
N GLY A 26 6.04 -11.54 -5.68
CA GLY A 26 7.45 -11.23 -5.90
C GLY A 26 8.01 -11.93 -7.14
N ALA A 27 7.71 -13.21 -7.31
CA ALA A 27 8.14 -13.98 -8.47
C ALA A 27 7.44 -13.52 -9.75
N PHE A 28 6.12 -13.25 -9.68
CA PHE A 28 5.32 -12.71 -10.79
C PHE A 28 5.88 -11.36 -11.27
N TYR A 29 6.11 -10.41 -10.37
CA TYR A 29 6.64 -9.08 -10.74
C TYR A 29 8.02 -9.14 -11.37
N ALA A 30 8.87 -10.08 -10.94
CA ALA A 30 10.22 -10.22 -11.48
C ALA A 30 10.22 -10.70 -12.94
N CYS A 31 9.31 -11.58 -13.34
CA CYS A 31 9.39 -12.25 -14.65
C CYS A 31 8.23 -11.93 -15.61
N SER A 32 7.10 -11.39 -15.14
CA SER A 32 5.87 -11.25 -15.95
C SER A 32 6.06 -10.41 -17.21
N VAL A 33 6.71 -9.25 -17.13
CA VAL A 33 6.93 -8.37 -18.28
C VAL A 33 7.75 -9.07 -19.37
N LEU A 34 8.80 -9.81 -18.97
CA LEU A 34 9.63 -10.55 -19.91
C LEU A 34 8.89 -11.73 -20.54
N PHE A 35 8.04 -12.41 -19.79
CA PHE A 35 7.18 -13.44 -20.33
C PHE A 35 6.23 -12.89 -21.39
N PHE A 36 5.53 -11.79 -21.10
CA PHE A 36 4.59 -11.19 -22.04
C PHE A 36 5.26 -10.65 -23.29
N THR A 37 6.45 -10.10 -23.17
CA THR A 37 7.19 -9.53 -24.30
C THR A 37 7.95 -10.58 -25.11
N ARG A 38 8.71 -11.45 -24.46
CA ARG A 38 9.60 -12.42 -25.14
C ARG A 38 8.91 -13.72 -25.50
N VAL A 39 8.05 -14.26 -24.61
CA VAL A 39 7.43 -15.58 -24.81
C VAL A 39 6.10 -15.45 -25.55
N MET A 40 5.29 -14.44 -25.21
CA MET A 40 4.02 -14.18 -25.91
C MET A 40 4.18 -13.28 -27.14
N GLY A 41 5.34 -12.65 -27.35
CA GLY A 41 5.60 -11.79 -28.50
C GLY A 41 4.81 -10.47 -28.51
N LEU A 42 4.27 -10.03 -27.36
CA LEU A 42 3.55 -8.77 -27.28
C LEU A 42 4.53 -7.60 -27.30
N SER A 43 4.21 -6.54 -28.03
CA SER A 43 5.05 -5.34 -28.02
C SER A 43 5.10 -4.72 -26.62
N PRO A 44 6.26 -4.19 -26.20
CA PRO A 44 6.39 -3.54 -24.88
C PRO A 44 5.34 -2.44 -24.65
N THR A 45 4.96 -1.72 -25.70
CA THR A 45 3.94 -0.66 -25.63
C THR A 45 2.56 -1.24 -25.29
N ARG A 46 2.17 -2.37 -25.91
CA ARG A 46 0.88 -3.05 -25.61
C ARG A 46 0.89 -3.58 -24.17
N VAL A 47 1.98 -4.19 -23.72
CA VAL A 47 2.12 -4.67 -22.35
C VAL A 47 2.00 -3.50 -21.39
N GLY A 48 2.76 -2.42 -21.60
CA GLY A 48 2.71 -1.21 -20.77
C GLY A 48 1.31 -0.59 -20.71
N PHE A 49 0.60 -0.51 -21.85
CA PHE A 49 -0.78 -0.01 -21.90
C PHE A 49 -1.73 -0.87 -21.06
N ALA A 50 -1.69 -2.20 -21.22
CA ALA A 50 -2.56 -3.10 -20.46
C ALA A 50 -2.27 -3.05 -18.95
N LEU A 51 -1.00 -2.98 -18.54
CA LEU A 51 -0.61 -2.82 -17.14
C LEU A 51 -1.13 -1.49 -16.55
N THR A 52 -0.94 -0.38 -17.27
CA THR A 52 -1.42 0.94 -16.84
C THR A 52 -2.93 0.98 -16.70
N LEU A 53 -3.65 0.50 -17.72
CA LEU A 53 -5.12 0.43 -17.70
C LEU A 53 -5.62 -0.48 -16.58
N GLY A 54 -5.02 -1.67 -16.44
CA GLY A 54 -5.41 -2.63 -15.41
C GLY A 54 -5.23 -2.06 -14.00
N TRP A 55 -4.10 -1.42 -13.70
CA TRP A 55 -3.90 -0.76 -12.41
C TRP A 55 -4.81 0.44 -12.19
N ALA A 56 -5.12 1.23 -13.23
CA ALA A 56 -6.08 2.34 -13.14
C ALA A 56 -7.48 1.84 -12.79
N VAL A 57 -7.96 0.80 -13.48
CA VAL A 57 -9.27 0.18 -13.18
C VAL A 57 -9.26 -0.48 -11.80
N GLY A 58 -8.18 -1.19 -11.44
CA GLY A 58 -7.99 -1.80 -10.12
C GLY A 58 -8.04 -0.76 -9.00
N MET A 59 -7.41 0.40 -9.19
CA MET A 59 -7.46 1.51 -8.25
C MET A 59 -8.92 1.95 -7.97
N LEU A 60 -9.71 2.11 -9.03
CA LEU A 60 -11.12 2.48 -8.90
C LEU A 60 -11.97 1.37 -8.29
N ALA A 61 -11.65 0.10 -8.53
CA ALA A 61 -12.34 -1.05 -7.98
C ALA A 61 -12.16 -1.22 -6.46
N GLY A 62 -11.13 -0.64 -5.87
CA GLY A 62 -10.83 -0.74 -4.43
C GLY A 62 -11.98 -0.25 -3.55
N VAL A 63 -12.65 0.85 -3.92
CA VAL A 63 -13.77 1.43 -3.15
C VAL A 63 -15.03 0.55 -3.21
N PRO A 64 -15.56 0.14 -4.39
CA PRO A 64 -16.75 -0.70 -4.46
C PRO A 64 -16.51 -2.10 -3.85
N LEU A 65 -15.33 -2.69 -4.03
CA LEU A 65 -14.99 -3.98 -3.41
C LEU A 65 -14.79 -3.86 -1.90
N GLY A 66 -14.28 -2.74 -1.41
CA GLY A 66 -14.25 -2.40 0.01
C GLY A 66 -15.66 -2.26 0.60
N ARG A 67 -16.60 -1.60 -0.12
CA ARG A 67 -18.02 -1.58 0.27
C ARG A 67 -18.65 -2.97 0.31
N LEU A 68 -18.25 -3.84 -0.62
CA LEU A 68 -18.72 -5.22 -0.64
C LEU A 68 -18.25 -5.96 0.62
N ALA A 69 -16.98 -5.72 1.05
CA ALA A 69 -16.46 -6.28 2.30
C ALA A 69 -17.25 -5.78 3.52
N ASP A 70 -17.59 -4.49 3.58
CA ASP A 70 -18.40 -3.93 4.67
C ASP A 70 -19.83 -4.50 4.71
N ARG A 71 -20.40 -4.87 3.54
CA ARG A 71 -21.79 -5.37 3.43
C ARG A 71 -21.91 -6.88 3.65
N ARG A 72 -21.02 -7.67 3.02
CA ARG A 72 -21.08 -9.15 3.00
C ARG A 72 -20.20 -9.81 4.04
N GLY A 73 -19.44 -9.02 4.79
CA GLY A 73 -18.44 -9.46 5.75
C GLY A 73 -17.03 -9.48 5.15
N PRO A 74 -16.07 -8.91 5.88
CA PRO A 74 -14.70 -8.74 5.37
C PRO A 74 -13.98 -10.07 5.15
N ARG A 75 -14.22 -11.09 5.99
CA ARG A 75 -13.61 -12.42 5.83
C ARG A 75 -14.07 -13.10 4.53
N ARG A 76 -15.39 -13.20 4.34
CA ARG A 76 -15.97 -13.85 3.15
C ARG A 76 -15.49 -13.16 1.86
N THR A 77 -15.48 -11.83 1.88
CA THR A 77 -15.01 -11.04 0.74
C THR A 77 -13.50 -11.22 0.49
N ALA A 78 -12.67 -11.25 1.54
CA ALA A 78 -11.24 -11.46 1.40
C ALA A 78 -10.92 -12.87 0.83
N VAL A 79 -11.61 -13.91 1.32
CA VAL A 79 -11.46 -15.30 0.81
C VAL A 79 -11.89 -15.38 -0.66
N ALA A 80 -13.06 -14.83 -1.01
CA ALA A 80 -13.56 -14.85 -2.38
C ALA A 80 -12.61 -14.10 -3.34
N LEU A 81 -12.10 -12.93 -2.94
CA LEU A 81 -11.17 -12.13 -3.76
C LEU A 81 -9.79 -12.80 -3.87
N ALA A 82 -9.29 -13.44 -2.81
CA ALA A 82 -8.06 -14.21 -2.90
C ALA A 82 -8.21 -15.41 -3.85
N GLY A 83 -9.33 -16.13 -3.79
CA GLY A 83 -9.66 -17.21 -4.73
C GLY A 83 -9.83 -16.72 -6.18
N ALA A 84 -10.51 -15.58 -6.37
CA ALA A 84 -10.63 -14.96 -7.69
C ALA A 84 -9.27 -14.52 -8.25
N THR A 85 -8.39 -13.97 -7.41
CA THR A 85 -7.01 -13.62 -7.80
C THR A 85 -6.23 -14.88 -8.19
N ALA A 86 -6.33 -15.96 -7.43
CA ALA A 86 -5.74 -17.24 -7.80
C ALA A 86 -6.26 -17.75 -9.17
N GLY A 87 -7.56 -17.63 -9.41
CA GLY A 87 -8.18 -17.99 -10.70
C GLY A 87 -7.67 -17.14 -11.87
N THR A 88 -7.49 -15.82 -11.67
CA THR A 88 -6.92 -14.95 -12.71
C THR A 88 -5.45 -15.25 -12.99
N LEU A 89 -4.67 -15.61 -11.97
CA LEU A 89 -3.28 -16.05 -12.12
C LEU A 89 -3.21 -17.39 -12.87
N ALA A 90 -4.08 -18.34 -12.55
CA ALA A 90 -4.20 -19.58 -13.30
C ALA A 90 -4.62 -19.35 -14.76
N ALA A 91 -5.48 -18.35 -15.01
CA ALA A 91 -5.87 -18.01 -16.39
C ALA A 91 -4.68 -17.55 -17.23
N PHE A 92 -3.63 -16.91 -16.67
CA PHE A 92 -2.41 -16.57 -17.41
C PHE A 92 -1.69 -17.78 -18.02
N LEU A 93 -1.89 -19.00 -17.49
CA LEU A 93 -1.32 -20.22 -18.05
C LEU A 93 -1.84 -20.53 -19.46
N VAL A 94 -3.07 -20.07 -19.77
CA VAL A 94 -3.76 -20.33 -21.03
C VAL A 94 -3.93 -19.09 -21.92
N VAL A 95 -3.57 -17.90 -21.44
CA VAL A 95 -3.61 -16.65 -22.21
C VAL A 95 -2.70 -16.73 -23.43
N ARG A 96 -3.23 -16.37 -24.61
CA ARG A 96 -2.51 -16.41 -25.90
C ARG A 96 -2.67 -15.12 -26.72
N SER A 97 -3.60 -14.24 -26.36
CA SER A 97 -3.90 -13.04 -27.13
C SER A 97 -3.83 -11.79 -26.29
N PHE A 98 -3.57 -10.64 -26.91
CA PHE A 98 -3.52 -9.36 -26.21
C PHE A 98 -4.83 -8.98 -25.51
N PRO A 99 -6.03 -9.11 -26.13
CA PRO A 99 -7.28 -8.78 -25.43
C PRO A 99 -7.49 -9.63 -24.17
N LEU A 100 -7.21 -10.94 -24.26
CA LEU A 100 -7.35 -11.84 -23.13
C LEU A 100 -6.33 -11.51 -22.02
N PHE A 101 -5.10 -11.13 -22.38
CA PHE A 101 -4.10 -10.62 -21.45
C PHE A 101 -4.61 -9.37 -20.72
N ALA A 102 -5.11 -8.38 -21.47
CA ALA A 102 -5.56 -7.11 -20.89
C ALA A 102 -6.74 -7.31 -19.91
N VAL A 103 -7.72 -8.16 -20.28
CA VAL A 103 -8.86 -8.50 -19.41
C VAL A 103 -8.41 -9.25 -18.16
N THR A 104 -7.57 -10.28 -18.32
CA THR A 104 -7.07 -11.09 -17.20
C THR A 104 -6.24 -10.24 -16.25
N PHE A 105 -5.36 -9.37 -16.77
CA PHE A 105 -4.57 -8.48 -15.93
C PHE A 105 -5.43 -7.44 -15.21
N THR A 106 -6.45 -6.90 -15.87
CA THR A 106 -7.39 -5.96 -15.22
C THR A 106 -8.16 -6.66 -14.10
N ALA A 107 -8.64 -7.89 -14.33
CA ALA A 107 -9.30 -8.68 -13.29
C ALA A 107 -8.37 -8.99 -12.12
N TYR A 108 -7.09 -9.33 -12.37
CA TYR A 108 -6.05 -9.49 -11.35
C TYR A 108 -5.87 -8.21 -10.54
N ALA A 109 -5.70 -7.06 -11.19
CA ALA A 109 -5.50 -5.78 -10.52
C ALA A 109 -6.71 -5.39 -9.64
N CYS A 110 -7.94 -5.62 -10.12
CA CYS A 110 -9.16 -5.43 -9.34
C CYS A 110 -9.20 -6.36 -8.12
N GLY A 111 -8.86 -7.64 -8.31
CA GLY A 111 -8.75 -8.63 -7.24
C GLY A 111 -7.78 -8.20 -6.15
N GLN A 112 -6.59 -7.77 -6.52
CA GLN A 112 -5.56 -7.28 -5.61
C GLN A 112 -6.00 -6.04 -4.81
N ALA A 113 -6.61 -5.05 -5.46
CA ALA A 113 -7.10 -3.84 -4.80
C ALA A 113 -8.23 -4.16 -3.82
N GLY A 114 -9.19 -4.98 -4.24
CA GLY A 114 -10.30 -5.42 -3.39
C GLY A 114 -9.85 -6.29 -2.22
N LEU A 115 -8.95 -7.24 -2.45
CA LEU A 115 -8.37 -8.11 -1.42
C LEU A 115 -7.62 -7.28 -0.37
N THR A 116 -6.86 -6.27 -0.80
CA THR A 116 -6.20 -5.34 0.10
C THR A 116 -7.21 -4.61 0.98
N SER A 117 -8.27 -4.05 0.41
CA SER A 117 -9.34 -3.36 1.14
C SER A 117 -10.05 -4.28 2.14
N ALA A 118 -10.40 -5.50 1.70
CA ALA A 118 -11.07 -6.50 2.55
C ALA A 118 -10.16 -6.97 3.70
N ARG A 119 -8.87 -7.19 3.48
CA ARG A 119 -7.91 -7.53 4.54
C ARG A 119 -7.74 -6.40 5.56
N GLN A 120 -7.74 -5.14 5.11
CA GLN A 120 -7.69 -4.00 6.05
C GLN A 120 -8.98 -3.88 6.87
N ALA A 121 -10.15 -4.12 6.26
CA ALA A 121 -11.42 -4.15 6.98
C ALA A 121 -11.44 -5.31 8.01
N LEU A 122 -10.92 -6.48 7.63
CA LEU A 122 -10.79 -7.63 8.51
C LEU A 122 -9.85 -7.36 9.69
N LEU A 123 -8.70 -6.74 9.44
CA LEU A 123 -7.76 -6.29 10.46
C LEU A 123 -8.44 -5.31 11.42
N ALA A 124 -9.17 -4.31 10.89
CA ALA A 124 -9.88 -3.32 11.70
C ALA A 124 -10.96 -3.94 12.58
N GLY A 125 -11.60 -5.03 12.13
CA GLY A 125 -12.63 -5.73 12.88
C GLY A 125 -12.12 -6.74 13.92
N LEU A 126 -10.92 -7.30 13.72
CA LEU A 126 -10.36 -8.36 14.58
C LEU A 126 -9.29 -7.86 15.55
N VAL A 127 -8.71 -6.68 15.30
CA VAL A 127 -7.58 -6.13 16.08
C VAL A 127 -8.04 -4.88 16.82
N PRO A 128 -7.75 -4.78 18.15
CA PRO A 128 -8.03 -3.57 18.93
C PRO A 128 -7.42 -2.32 18.31
N ALA A 129 -8.09 -1.18 18.43
CA ALA A 129 -7.69 0.07 17.76
C ALA A 129 -6.23 0.46 18.04
N GLY A 130 -5.77 0.36 19.29
CA GLY A 130 -4.40 0.72 19.68
C GLY A 130 -3.31 -0.20 19.11
N GLU A 131 -3.66 -1.39 18.60
CA GLU A 131 -2.71 -2.38 18.07
C GLU A 131 -2.70 -2.44 16.53
N ARG A 132 -3.69 -1.86 15.86
CA ARG A 132 -3.89 -1.97 14.40
C ARG A 132 -2.66 -1.57 13.60
N THR A 133 -2.05 -0.45 13.96
CA THR A 133 -0.86 0.08 13.26
C THR A 133 0.35 -0.83 13.46
N GLY A 134 0.55 -1.38 14.66
CA GLY A 134 1.60 -2.36 14.94
C GLY A 134 1.41 -3.67 14.15
N VAL A 135 0.18 -4.20 14.10
CA VAL A 135 -0.16 -5.39 13.30
C VAL A 135 0.01 -5.12 11.82
N ARG A 136 -0.44 -3.96 11.33
CA ARG A 136 -0.25 -3.55 9.94
C ARG A 136 1.23 -3.47 9.55
N ALA A 137 2.08 -2.95 10.46
CA ALA A 137 3.53 -2.91 10.26
C ALA A 137 4.13 -4.33 10.17
N GLY A 138 3.65 -5.26 10.98
CA GLY A 138 4.05 -6.66 10.89
C GLY A 138 3.63 -7.35 9.60
N VAL A 139 2.42 -7.08 9.13
CA VAL A 139 1.92 -7.55 7.82
C VAL A 139 2.77 -6.97 6.69
N GLN A 140 3.17 -5.70 6.77
CA GLN A 140 4.06 -5.07 5.77
C GLN A 140 5.45 -5.70 5.77
N SER A 141 6.03 -5.96 6.96
CA SER A 141 7.32 -6.65 7.06
C SER A 141 7.25 -8.07 6.48
N ALA A 142 6.16 -8.80 6.71
CA ALA A 142 5.91 -10.11 6.12
C ALA A 142 5.77 -10.02 4.59
N SER A 143 5.09 -8.98 4.10
CA SER A 143 4.97 -8.72 2.66
C SER A 143 6.33 -8.50 2.00
N ASN A 144 7.17 -7.63 2.58
CA ASN A 144 8.50 -7.35 2.02
C ASN A 144 9.42 -8.59 2.03
N ALA A 145 9.35 -9.40 3.09
CA ALA A 145 10.09 -10.66 3.15
C ALA A 145 9.61 -11.65 2.07
N GLY A 146 8.28 -11.76 1.89
CA GLY A 146 7.71 -12.61 0.84
C GLY A 146 8.09 -12.16 -0.56
N LEU A 147 8.00 -10.85 -0.83
CA LEU A 147 8.40 -10.26 -2.10
C LEU A 147 9.89 -10.53 -2.42
N ALA A 148 10.78 -10.41 -1.42
CA ALA A 148 12.20 -10.67 -1.60
C ALA A 148 12.48 -12.15 -1.95
N VAL A 149 11.85 -13.09 -1.23
CA VAL A 149 11.95 -14.53 -1.53
C VAL A 149 11.39 -14.82 -2.92
N GLY A 150 10.21 -14.29 -3.22
CA GLY A 150 9.55 -14.45 -4.52
C GLY A 150 10.37 -13.89 -5.68
N ALA A 151 10.94 -12.70 -5.52
CA ALA A 151 11.82 -12.11 -6.54
C ALA A 151 13.03 -12.98 -6.82
N GLY A 152 13.62 -13.63 -5.81
CA GLY A 152 14.67 -14.63 -5.98
C GLY A 152 14.22 -15.84 -6.81
N LEU A 153 13.00 -16.36 -6.54
CA LEU A 153 12.43 -17.46 -7.34
C LEU A 153 12.12 -17.03 -8.77
N GLY A 154 11.63 -15.80 -8.97
CA GLY A 154 11.45 -15.22 -10.30
C GLY A 154 12.75 -15.05 -11.06
N ALA A 155 13.84 -14.62 -10.38
CA ALA A 155 15.17 -14.52 -10.96
C ALA A 155 15.70 -15.90 -11.42
N LEU A 156 15.46 -16.96 -10.64
CA LEU A 156 15.79 -18.32 -11.06
C LEU A 156 15.04 -18.73 -12.34
N ALA A 157 13.74 -18.42 -12.44
CA ALA A 157 12.97 -18.68 -13.66
C ALA A 157 13.51 -17.92 -14.88
N LEU A 158 14.01 -16.69 -14.66
CA LEU A 158 14.69 -15.90 -15.70
C LEU A 158 16.01 -16.53 -16.16
N CYS A 159 16.79 -17.15 -15.26
CA CYS A 159 18.03 -17.87 -15.61
C CYS A 159 17.73 -19.04 -16.54
N PHE A 160 16.64 -19.79 -16.31
CA PHE A 160 16.23 -20.86 -17.22
C PHE A 160 15.69 -20.31 -18.56
N GLY A 161 15.03 -19.16 -18.57
CA GLY A 161 14.54 -18.45 -19.74
C GLY A 161 13.50 -19.23 -20.58
N THR A 162 13.01 -20.38 -20.10
CA THR A 162 12.07 -21.26 -20.82
C THR A 162 10.63 -20.95 -20.48
N ARG A 163 9.72 -21.18 -21.44
CA ARG A 163 8.31 -21.03 -21.24
C ARG A 163 7.76 -21.82 -20.05
N PRO A 164 8.11 -23.11 -19.83
CA PRO A 164 7.67 -23.83 -18.64
C PRO A 164 8.09 -23.19 -17.32
N ALA A 165 9.31 -22.61 -17.24
CA ALA A 165 9.78 -21.94 -16.05
C ALA A 165 8.92 -20.72 -15.71
N TYR A 166 8.54 -19.90 -16.68
CA TYR A 166 7.63 -18.77 -16.47
C TYR A 166 6.23 -19.24 -16.05
N LEU A 167 5.69 -20.29 -16.70
CA LEU A 167 4.39 -20.84 -16.36
C LEU A 167 4.40 -21.45 -14.95
N ALA A 168 5.48 -22.07 -14.52
CA ALA A 168 5.64 -22.55 -13.14
C ALA A 168 5.56 -21.43 -12.13
N VAL A 169 6.12 -20.24 -12.41
CA VAL A 169 5.98 -19.05 -11.55
C VAL A 169 4.51 -18.62 -11.44
N PHE A 170 3.79 -18.54 -12.55
CA PHE A 170 2.36 -18.15 -12.53
C PHE A 170 1.49 -19.19 -11.81
N GLY A 171 1.79 -20.49 -12.02
CA GLY A 171 1.14 -21.58 -11.28
C GLY A 171 1.42 -21.53 -9.78
N MET A 172 2.68 -21.27 -9.40
CA MET A 172 3.08 -21.08 -8.01
C MET A 172 2.36 -19.89 -7.36
N ASP A 173 2.23 -18.77 -8.07
CA ASP A 173 1.53 -17.59 -7.58
C ASP A 173 0.02 -17.87 -7.41
N ALA A 174 -0.60 -18.56 -8.36
CA ALA A 174 -1.98 -19.02 -8.25
C ALA A 174 -2.19 -19.92 -7.01
N VAL A 175 -1.28 -20.87 -6.77
CA VAL A 175 -1.30 -21.73 -5.57
C VAL A 175 -1.08 -20.91 -4.30
N ALA A 176 -0.17 -19.93 -4.31
CA ALA A 176 0.07 -19.05 -3.17
C ALA A 176 -1.18 -18.25 -2.79
N PHE A 177 -1.91 -17.68 -3.76
CA PHE A 177 -3.18 -16.98 -3.49
C PHE A 177 -4.30 -17.93 -3.06
N GLY A 178 -4.35 -19.16 -3.61
CA GLY A 178 -5.24 -20.21 -3.13
C GLY A 178 -4.96 -20.60 -1.67
N ALA A 179 -3.70 -20.79 -1.32
CA ALA A 179 -3.28 -21.02 0.06
C ALA A 179 -3.59 -19.84 0.98
N ALA A 180 -3.36 -18.60 0.52
CA ALA A 180 -3.74 -17.39 1.26
C ALA A 180 -5.25 -17.33 1.51
N ALA A 181 -6.08 -17.72 0.53
CA ALA A 181 -7.54 -17.81 0.71
C ALA A 181 -7.92 -18.83 1.82
N LEU A 182 -7.29 -20.00 1.81
CA LEU A 182 -7.51 -21.03 2.84
C LEU A 182 -7.04 -20.58 4.23
N ILE A 183 -5.92 -19.86 4.31
CA ILE A 183 -5.43 -19.29 5.57
C ILE A 183 -6.41 -18.23 6.08
N LEU A 184 -6.89 -17.32 5.22
CA LEU A 184 -7.88 -16.30 5.58
C LEU A 184 -9.22 -16.91 6.01
N ALA A 185 -9.63 -18.03 5.43
CA ALA A 185 -10.85 -18.75 5.81
C ALA A 185 -10.84 -19.28 7.26
N ARG A 186 -9.65 -19.45 7.85
CA ARG A 186 -9.51 -19.88 9.26
C ARG A 186 -9.73 -18.76 10.28
N LEU A 187 -9.78 -17.49 9.82
CA LEU A 187 -10.06 -16.36 10.71
C LEU A 187 -11.52 -16.38 11.17
N PRO A 188 -11.81 -15.90 12.40
CA PRO A 188 -13.19 -15.70 12.82
C PRO A 188 -13.85 -14.62 11.93
N GLU A 189 -15.17 -14.64 11.85
CA GLU A 189 -15.88 -13.51 11.25
C GLU A 189 -15.69 -12.29 12.15
N ALA A 190 -15.32 -11.16 11.53
CA ALA A 190 -15.31 -9.90 12.27
C ALA A 190 -16.73 -9.59 12.70
N PRO A 191 -16.94 -9.12 13.94
CA PRO A 191 -18.27 -8.70 14.39
C PRO A 191 -18.87 -7.77 13.34
N ALA A 192 -20.10 -8.04 12.94
CA ALA A 192 -20.83 -7.14 12.05
C ALA A 192 -20.93 -5.79 12.76
N ALA A 193 -20.39 -4.73 12.16
CA ALA A 193 -20.59 -3.41 12.71
C ALA A 193 -22.10 -3.15 12.80
N PRO A 194 -22.59 -2.53 13.90
CA PRO A 194 -23.98 -2.17 14.02
C PRO A 194 -24.47 -1.52 12.74
N ARG A 195 -25.57 -1.98 12.19
CA ARG A 195 -26.19 -1.33 11.02
C ARG A 195 -26.61 0.06 11.46
N ALA A 196 -25.77 1.06 11.19
CA ALA A 196 -26.17 2.45 11.40
C ALA A 196 -27.45 2.70 10.58
N ASN A 197 -28.55 3.01 11.25
CA ASN A 197 -29.77 3.42 10.62
C ASN A 197 -29.53 4.82 10.01
N GLY A 198 -29.12 4.86 8.74
CA GLY A 198 -28.86 6.10 8.01
C GLY A 198 -28.02 5.87 6.75
N PRO A 199 -28.04 6.81 5.81
CA PRO A 199 -27.17 6.74 4.62
C PRO A 199 -25.71 6.75 5.07
N ARG A 200 -25.00 5.65 4.81
CA ARG A 200 -23.57 5.55 5.10
C ARG A 200 -22.83 6.67 4.36
N PRO A 201 -21.98 7.47 5.04
CA PRO A 201 -21.25 8.53 4.38
C PRO A 201 -20.46 7.94 3.21
N ALA A 202 -20.71 8.44 2.01
CA ALA A 202 -19.92 8.06 0.85
C ALA A 202 -18.52 8.64 1.05
N VAL A 203 -17.47 7.82 1.08
CA VAL A 203 -16.09 8.26 1.28
C VAL A 203 -15.68 9.35 0.28
N LEU A 204 -16.24 9.34 -0.93
CA LEU A 204 -16.01 10.35 -1.96
C LEU A 204 -16.50 11.75 -1.59
N ARG A 205 -17.41 11.87 -0.60
CA ARG A 205 -17.92 13.15 -0.09
C ARG A 205 -17.23 13.57 1.21
N ASP A 206 -16.39 12.72 1.79
CA ASP A 206 -15.61 13.01 3.00
C ASP A 206 -14.34 13.79 2.62
N ARG A 207 -14.50 15.11 2.46
CA ARG A 207 -13.40 16.02 2.08
C ARG A 207 -12.18 15.92 2.99
N PRO A 208 -12.31 15.90 4.34
CA PRO A 208 -11.17 15.74 5.23
C PRO A 208 -10.38 14.45 4.98
N TYR A 209 -11.08 13.33 4.79
CA TYR A 209 -10.44 12.05 4.51
C TYR A 209 -9.77 12.03 3.12
N ALA A 210 -10.43 12.64 2.12
CA ALA A 210 -9.88 12.78 0.77
C ALA A 210 -8.58 13.59 0.79
N LEU A 211 -8.53 14.67 1.59
CA LEU A 211 -7.33 15.50 1.71
C LEU A 211 -6.17 14.74 2.40
N VAL A 212 -6.44 13.99 3.48
CA VAL A 212 -5.45 13.08 4.10
C VAL A 212 -4.93 12.07 3.09
N THR A 213 -5.82 11.45 2.30
CA THR A 213 -5.45 10.47 1.27
C THR A 213 -4.60 11.12 0.17
N PHE A 214 -4.94 12.33 -0.27
CA PHE A 214 -4.16 13.07 -1.26
C PHE A 214 -2.75 13.41 -0.76
N LEU A 215 -2.63 13.95 0.45
CA LEU A 215 -1.31 14.22 1.05
C LEU A 215 -0.47 12.94 1.19
N ASN A 216 -1.12 11.83 1.53
CA ASN A 216 -0.47 10.52 1.53
C ASN A 216 -0.06 10.07 0.12
N ALA A 217 -0.84 10.35 -0.92
CA ALA A 217 -0.48 10.02 -2.30
C ALA A 217 0.80 10.74 -2.73
N VAL A 218 0.96 12.02 -2.36
CA VAL A 218 2.22 12.75 -2.55
C VAL A 218 3.37 12.07 -1.81
N MET A 219 3.17 11.72 -0.55
CA MET A 219 4.18 11.03 0.25
C MET A 219 4.56 9.65 -0.33
N TYR A 220 3.61 8.92 -0.93
CA TYR A 220 3.86 7.62 -1.56
C TYR A 220 4.73 7.69 -2.83
N LEU A 221 5.02 8.87 -3.39
CA LEU A 221 6.00 9.02 -4.47
C LEU A 221 7.41 8.56 -4.07
N ASN A 222 7.67 8.38 -2.77
CA ASN A 222 8.89 7.74 -2.28
C ASN A 222 9.04 6.27 -2.74
N MET A 223 7.95 5.54 -3.01
CA MET A 223 8.01 4.13 -3.46
C MET A 223 8.63 3.98 -4.86
N PRO A 224 8.11 4.64 -5.92
CA PRO A 224 8.75 4.59 -7.23
C PRO A 224 10.12 5.29 -7.25
N LEU A 225 10.42 6.16 -6.29
CA LEU A 225 11.74 6.77 -6.16
C LEU A 225 12.82 5.72 -5.95
N LEU A 226 12.60 4.75 -5.05
CA LEU A 226 13.57 3.71 -4.75
C LEU A 226 13.72 2.67 -5.88
N SER A 227 12.60 2.29 -6.50
CA SER A 227 12.59 1.22 -7.51
C SER A 227 12.92 1.69 -8.92
N LEU A 228 12.72 2.96 -9.24
CA LEU A 228 12.93 3.52 -10.57
C LEU A 228 13.84 4.77 -10.55
N GLY A 229 13.50 5.75 -9.73
CA GLY A 229 14.19 7.04 -9.72
C GLY A 229 15.66 6.92 -9.35
N LEU A 230 15.95 6.24 -8.24
CA LEU A 230 17.31 6.07 -7.74
C LEU A 230 18.22 5.26 -8.68
N PRO A 231 17.83 4.09 -9.22
CA PRO A 231 18.63 3.39 -10.21
C PRO A 231 18.97 4.24 -11.45
N LEU A 232 17.98 4.96 -11.98
CA LEU A 232 18.20 5.85 -13.12
C LEU A 232 19.14 7.01 -12.79
N TRP A 233 19.02 7.58 -11.58
CA TRP A 233 19.90 8.65 -11.10
C TRP A 233 21.32 8.16 -10.94
N VAL A 234 21.54 7.02 -10.27
CA VAL A 234 22.85 6.42 -10.05
C VAL A 234 23.58 6.20 -11.39
N VAL A 235 22.90 5.60 -12.37
CA VAL A 235 23.51 5.26 -13.66
C VAL A 235 23.75 6.48 -14.55
N ARG A 236 22.86 7.50 -14.51
CA ARG A 236 22.93 8.61 -15.47
C ARG A 236 23.56 9.89 -14.94
N ARG A 237 23.58 10.06 -13.61
CA ARG A 237 23.93 11.35 -13.00
C ARG A 237 25.01 11.25 -11.93
N THR A 238 25.43 10.05 -11.55
CA THR A 238 26.49 9.87 -10.55
C THR A 238 27.67 9.07 -11.11
N GLY A 239 28.83 9.16 -10.44
CA GLY A 239 29.99 8.32 -10.73
C GLY A 239 29.98 6.96 -10.02
N ALA A 240 28.89 6.61 -9.32
CA ALA A 240 28.80 5.36 -8.59
C ALA A 240 28.57 4.17 -9.55
N PRO A 241 29.13 2.98 -9.27
CA PRO A 241 28.86 1.77 -10.02
C PRO A 241 27.38 1.38 -9.99
N ALA A 242 26.83 0.92 -11.12
CA ALA A 242 25.41 0.54 -11.23
C ALA A 242 24.91 -0.45 -10.16
N PRO A 243 25.69 -1.45 -9.69
CA PRO A 243 25.28 -2.37 -8.62
C PRO A 243 24.94 -1.68 -7.30
N VAL A 244 25.43 -0.45 -7.04
CA VAL A 244 25.12 0.31 -5.83
C VAL A 244 23.61 0.51 -5.68
N ALA A 245 22.89 0.75 -6.77
CA ALA A 245 21.42 0.89 -6.73
C ALA A 245 20.72 -0.37 -6.19
N ALA A 246 21.17 -1.56 -6.60
CA ALA A 246 20.65 -2.83 -6.09
C ALA A 246 20.96 -3.03 -4.61
N VAL A 247 22.17 -2.69 -4.18
CA VAL A 247 22.57 -2.75 -2.75
C VAL A 247 21.69 -1.84 -1.90
N LEU A 248 21.43 -0.61 -2.34
CA LEU A 248 20.57 0.34 -1.63
C LEU A 248 19.12 -0.17 -1.51
N LEU A 249 18.60 -0.83 -2.55
CA LEU A 249 17.29 -1.48 -2.51
C LEU A 249 17.24 -2.61 -1.47
N VAL A 250 18.27 -3.46 -1.43
CA VAL A 250 18.37 -4.54 -0.43
C VAL A 250 18.46 -3.96 0.99
N VAL A 251 19.27 -2.92 1.20
CA VAL A 251 19.38 -2.23 2.49
C VAL A 251 18.02 -1.67 2.92
N ASN A 252 17.26 -1.05 2.02
CA ASN A 252 15.90 -0.59 2.30
C ASN A 252 15.00 -1.76 2.74
N MET A 253 14.92 -2.83 1.96
CA MET A 253 14.07 -3.99 2.27
C MET A 253 14.40 -4.61 3.63
N LEU A 254 15.68 -4.81 3.92
CA LEU A 254 16.14 -5.36 5.19
C LEU A 254 15.82 -4.42 6.36
N SER A 255 16.02 -3.11 6.17
CA SER A 255 15.70 -2.10 7.18
C SER A 255 14.21 -2.11 7.53
N VAL A 256 13.33 -2.20 6.52
CA VAL A 256 11.88 -2.30 6.74
C VAL A 256 11.53 -3.58 7.49
N VAL A 257 12.09 -4.74 7.09
CA VAL A 257 11.84 -6.02 7.79
C VAL A 257 12.23 -5.93 9.27
N VAL A 258 13.34 -5.29 9.58
CA VAL A 258 13.89 -5.23 10.95
C VAL A 258 13.22 -4.16 11.80
N PHE A 259 13.02 -2.94 11.26
CA PHE A 259 12.68 -1.75 12.04
C PHE A 259 11.23 -1.32 11.93
N GLN A 260 10.47 -1.70 10.88
CA GLN A 260 9.11 -1.19 10.63
C GLN A 260 8.19 -1.32 11.84
N VAL A 261 8.19 -2.48 12.51
CA VAL A 261 7.33 -2.74 13.67
C VAL A 261 7.74 -1.86 14.87
N ARG A 262 9.06 -1.65 15.08
CA ARG A 262 9.55 -0.79 16.17
C ARG A 262 9.19 0.67 15.95
N VAL A 263 9.29 1.14 14.71
CA VAL A 263 8.93 2.51 14.31
C VAL A 263 7.42 2.75 14.39
N ALA A 264 6.61 1.75 14.05
CA ALA A 264 5.15 1.87 14.05
C ALA A 264 4.51 1.80 15.45
N ARG A 265 5.09 1.05 16.40
CA ARG A 265 4.52 0.86 17.74
C ARG A 265 4.14 2.13 18.51
N PRO A 266 4.97 3.19 18.55
CA PRO A 266 4.63 4.41 19.28
C PRO A 266 3.62 5.31 18.55
N VAL A 267 3.23 4.95 17.34
CA VAL A 267 2.32 5.74 16.51
C VAL A 267 0.88 5.30 16.78
N THR A 268 0.30 5.81 17.85
CA THR A 268 -1.07 5.53 18.27
C THR A 268 -1.89 6.83 18.35
N GLY A 269 -3.05 6.81 17.70
CA GLY A 269 -3.97 7.96 17.64
C GLY A 269 -3.56 9.06 16.65
N PRO A 270 -4.52 9.95 16.31
CA PRO A 270 -4.37 10.93 15.23
C PRO A 270 -3.22 11.93 15.43
N VAL A 271 -2.96 12.33 16.69
CA VAL A 271 -1.91 13.31 17.01
C VAL A 271 -0.52 12.71 16.82
N ALA A 272 -0.29 11.47 17.28
CA ALA A 272 0.98 10.77 17.08
C ALA A 272 1.20 10.47 15.59
N ALA A 273 0.17 10.09 14.88
CA ALA A 273 0.19 9.83 13.44
C ALA A 273 0.57 11.10 12.64
N ALA A 274 -0.06 12.24 12.94
CA ALA A 274 0.29 13.51 12.29
C ALA A 274 1.74 13.93 12.56
N ARG A 275 2.25 13.71 13.80
CA ARG A 275 3.65 13.95 14.13
C ARG A 275 4.59 13.02 13.38
N ALA A 276 4.25 11.73 13.26
CA ALA A 276 5.02 10.76 12.51
C ALA A 276 5.10 11.14 11.02
N THR A 277 3.98 11.50 10.40
CA THR A 277 3.94 11.93 8.99
C THR A 277 4.71 13.23 8.76
N ARG A 278 4.66 14.18 9.71
CA ARG A 278 5.48 15.39 9.63
C ARG A 278 6.97 15.06 9.66
N ARG A 279 7.42 14.22 10.60
CA ARG A 279 8.82 13.74 10.66
C ARG A 279 9.22 12.98 9.41
N ALA A 280 8.31 12.18 8.85
CA ALA A 280 8.52 11.51 7.57
C ALA A 280 8.79 12.52 6.45
N GLY A 281 7.97 13.57 6.32
CA GLY A 281 8.17 14.63 5.33
C GLY A 281 9.52 15.33 5.47
N THR A 282 9.97 15.63 6.72
CA THR A 282 11.29 16.21 6.94
C THR A 282 12.43 15.27 6.58
N LEU A 283 12.34 13.98 6.94
CA LEU A 283 13.36 12.98 6.59
C LEU A 283 13.44 12.74 5.08
N LEU A 284 12.29 12.64 4.39
CA LEU A 284 12.25 12.47 2.94
C LEU A 284 12.79 13.71 2.21
N ALA A 285 12.50 14.91 2.70
CA ALA A 285 13.07 16.14 2.17
C ALA A 285 14.59 16.19 2.37
N ALA A 286 15.09 15.84 3.54
CA ALA A 286 16.51 15.72 3.82
C ALA A 286 17.18 14.67 2.93
N ALA A 287 16.55 13.51 2.74
CA ALA A 287 17.02 12.47 1.83
C ALA A 287 17.15 13.01 0.40
N CYS A 288 16.14 13.73 -0.10
CA CYS A 288 16.17 14.36 -1.43
C CYS A 288 17.32 15.38 -1.55
N ALA A 289 17.53 16.22 -0.53
CA ALA A 289 18.63 17.16 -0.52
C ALA A 289 20.00 16.45 -0.56
N VAL A 290 20.17 15.37 0.21
CA VAL A 290 21.40 14.55 0.19
C VAL A 290 21.56 13.82 -1.15
N TYR A 291 20.49 13.28 -1.75
CA TYR A 291 20.55 12.70 -3.10
C TYR A 291 20.99 13.73 -4.14
N ALA A 292 20.53 14.99 -4.04
CA ALA A 292 20.95 16.04 -4.95
C ALA A 292 22.48 16.26 -4.93
N LEU A 293 23.11 16.14 -3.75
CA LEU A 293 24.56 16.26 -3.58
C LEU A 293 25.34 15.12 -4.25
N SER A 294 24.75 13.93 -4.40
CA SER A 294 25.40 12.79 -5.05
C SER A 294 25.67 12.98 -6.55
N GLY A 295 25.06 13.98 -7.17
CA GLY A 295 25.33 14.36 -8.56
C GLY A 295 26.58 15.24 -8.72
N ALA A 296 27.19 15.71 -7.63
CA ALA A 296 28.46 16.42 -7.68
C ALA A 296 29.59 15.45 -8.10
N ARG A 297 30.58 15.98 -8.82
CA ARG A 297 31.75 15.18 -9.26
C ARG A 297 32.73 14.92 -8.10
N ALA A 298 32.24 14.20 -7.10
CA ALA A 298 33.06 13.67 -5.99
C ALA A 298 33.62 12.28 -6.40
N GLY A 299 34.67 11.83 -5.75
CA GLY A 299 35.18 10.48 -5.96
C GLY A 299 34.13 9.39 -5.64
N VAL A 300 34.29 8.20 -6.22
CA VAL A 300 33.33 7.10 -6.11
C VAL A 300 32.94 6.80 -4.65
N VAL A 301 33.92 6.76 -3.74
CA VAL A 301 33.68 6.45 -2.31
C VAL A 301 32.79 7.51 -1.67
N ALA A 302 33.06 8.81 -1.91
CA ALA A 302 32.26 9.89 -1.39
C ALA A 302 30.84 9.86 -1.93
N THR A 303 30.68 9.60 -3.22
CA THR A 303 29.36 9.46 -3.87
C THR A 303 28.55 8.31 -3.27
N VAL A 304 29.17 7.14 -3.08
CA VAL A 304 28.52 5.97 -2.45
C VAL A 304 28.12 6.28 -1.01
N ALA A 305 28.99 6.93 -0.23
CA ALA A 305 28.68 7.33 1.15
C ALA A 305 27.46 8.28 1.22
N VAL A 306 27.41 9.28 0.34
CA VAL A 306 26.24 10.19 0.22
C VAL A 306 24.98 9.43 -0.15
N LEU A 307 25.03 8.50 -1.11
CA LEU A 307 23.88 7.67 -1.50
C LEU A 307 23.38 6.79 -0.35
N VAL A 308 24.28 6.20 0.44
CA VAL A 308 23.92 5.38 1.60
C VAL A 308 23.23 6.24 2.68
N VAL A 309 23.77 7.41 3.00
CA VAL A 309 23.16 8.33 3.97
C VAL A 309 21.76 8.74 3.51
N ALA A 310 21.62 9.13 2.23
CA ALA A 310 20.32 9.49 1.67
C ALA A 310 19.32 8.33 1.73
N ALA A 311 19.74 7.11 1.39
CA ALA A 311 18.88 5.92 1.47
C ALA A 311 18.45 5.57 2.90
N LEU A 312 19.32 5.75 3.90
CA LEU A 312 18.97 5.58 5.30
C LEU A 312 17.94 6.62 5.75
N LEU A 313 18.13 7.89 5.40
CA LEU A 313 17.11 8.94 5.66
C LEU A 313 15.78 8.61 5.00
N GLN A 314 15.81 8.15 3.74
CA GLN A 314 14.62 7.77 2.99
C GLN A 314 13.88 6.62 3.66
N VAL A 315 14.55 5.52 4.03
CA VAL A 315 13.88 4.34 4.60
C VAL A 315 13.24 4.65 5.96
N PHE A 316 13.86 5.48 6.81
CA PHE A 316 13.23 5.91 8.04
C PHE A 316 12.05 6.85 7.80
N GLY A 317 12.15 7.74 6.80
CA GLY A 317 11.04 8.56 6.34
C GLY A 317 9.87 7.73 5.83
N GLU A 318 10.13 6.72 5.00
CA GLU A 318 9.15 5.75 4.49
C GLU A 318 8.43 4.99 5.62
N MET A 319 9.19 4.46 6.60
CA MET A 319 8.61 3.73 7.72
C MET A 319 7.70 4.61 8.58
N LEU A 320 8.09 5.85 8.84
CA LEU A 320 7.26 6.81 9.59
C LEU A 320 6.03 7.25 8.80
N GLN A 321 6.17 7.47 7.48
CA GLN A 321 5.06 7.77 6.58
C GLN A 321 4.03 6.64 6.59
N GLY A 322 4.49 5.39 6.44
CA GLY A 322 3.63 4.22 6.51
C GLY A 322 2.89 4.13 7.84
N ALA A 323 3.61 4.22 8.97
CA ALA A 323 3.00 4.14 10.30
C ALA A 323 1.98 5.26 10.54
N GLY A 324 2.32 6.52 10.22
CA GLY A 324 1.42 7.65 10.38
C GLY A 324 0.19 7.56 9.46
N GLY A 325 0.40 7.22 8.19
CA GLY A 325 -0.67 7.09 7.23
C GLY A 325 -1.63 5.94 7.56
N TRP A 326 -1.11 4.79 7.99
CA TRP A 326 -1.96 3.66 8.41
C TRP A 326 -2.81 4.01 9.62
N GLU A 327 -2.22 4.63 10.64
CA GLU A 327 -2.98 5.06 11.82
C GLU A 327 -4.09 6.05 11.45
N LEU A 328 -3.79 7.08 10.64
CA LEU A 328 -4.80 8.04 10.16
C LEU A 328 -5.89 7.35 9.36
N SER A 329 -5.54 6.39 8.50
CA SER A 329 -6.52 5.68 7.68
C SER A 329 -7.52 4.88 8.50
N PHE A 330 -7.11 4.33 9.64
CA PHE A 330 -7.99 3.62 10.56
C PHE A 330 -8.74 4.57 11.51
N ALA A 331 -8.03 5.52 12.12
CA ALA A 331 -8.60 6.42 13.11
C ALA A 331 -9.65 7.37 12.52
N LEU A 332 -9.50 7.71 11.25
CA LEU A 332 -10.45 8.57 10.54
C LEU A 332 -11.55 7.79 9.78
N ALA A 333 -11.53 6.48 9.72
CA ALA A 333 -12.60 5.70 9.13
C ALA A 333 -13.77 5.53 10.12
N PRO A 334 -15.04 5.72 9.69
CA PRO A 334 -16.19 5.49 10.54
C PRO A 334 -16.37 4.00 10.80
N GLU A 335 -16.96 3.66 11.95
CA GLU A 335 -17.33 2.30 12.28
C GLU A 335 -18.27 1.71 11.22
N GLY A 336 -18.01 0.49 10.79
CA GLY A 336 -18.78 -0.21 9.74
C GLY A 336 -18.50 0.24 8.29
N GLY A 337 -17.55 1.18 8.06
CA GLY A 337 -17.12 1.65 6.75
C GLY A 337 -15.64 1.41 6.45
N HIS A 338 -14.95 0.63 7.26
CA HIS A 338 -13.49 0.43 7.12
C HIS A 338 -13.08 -0.09 5.74
N GLY A 339 -13.83 -1.01 5.13
CA GLY A 339 -13.50 -1.55 3.82
C GLY A 339 -13.54 -0.48 2.73
N GLN A 340 -14.59 0.34 2.69
CA GLN A 340 -14.73 1.44 1.74
C GLN A 340 -13.65 2.50 1.92
N TYR A 341 -13.39 2.90 3.18
CA TYR A 341 -12.38 3.91 3.50
C TYR A 341 -10.96 3.41 3.24
N GLN A 342 -10.66 2.16 3.57
CA GLN A 342 -9.37 1.54 3.24
C GLN A 342 -9.20 1.34 1.72
N GLY A 343 -10.29 1.05 0.99
CA GLY A 343 -10.28 1.02 -0.47
C GLY A 343 -9.91 2.37 -1.07
N PHE A 344 -10.48 3.46 -0.55
CA PHE A 344 -10.16 4.83 -0.99
C PHE A 344 -8.72 5.22 -0.62
N TYR A 345 -8.29 4.93 0.61
CA TYR A 345 -6.91 5.15 1.04
C TYR A 345 -5.90 4.36 0.18
N GLY A 346 -6.25 3.15 -0.20
CA GLY A 346 -5.46 2.28 -1.08
C GLY A 346 -5.25 2.84 -2.50
N MET A 347 -6.01 3.86 -2.90
CA MET A 347 -5.77 4.57 -4.17
C MET A 347 -4.46 5.37 -4.14
N ALA A 348 -4.02 5.85 -2.96
CA ALA A 348 -2.82 6.67 -2.83
C ALA A 348 -1.54 5.97 -3.33
N PRO A 349 -1.16 4.75 -2.89
CA PRO A 349 0.00 4.06 -3.44
C PRO A 349 -0.17 3.67 -4.91
N GLN A 350 -1.38 3.39 -5.37
CA GLN A 350 -1.63 3.07 -6.79
C GLN A 350 -1.43 4.30 -7.68
N PHE A 351 -1.93 5.46 -7.25
CA PHE A 351 -1.70 6.74 -7.92
C PHE A 351 -0.21 7.06 -8.02
N ALA A 352 0.53 6.88 -6.91
CA ALA A 352 1.97 7.10 -6.90
C ALA A 352 2.73 6.17 -7.88
N ARG A 353 2.33 4.92 -7.99
CA ARG A 353 2.89 3.98 -8.98
C ARG A 353 2.59 4.37 -10.43
N MET A 354 1.40 4.91 -10.68
CA MET A 354 0.98 5.33 -12.01
C MET A 354 1.69 6.62 -12.46
N VAL A 355 1.73 7.64 -11.59
CA VAL A 355 2.25 8.98 -11.92
C VAL A 355 3.74 9.10 -11.64
N GLY A 356 4.26 8.30 -10.70
CA GLY A 356 5.65 8.33 -10.23
C GLY A 356 6.69 8.26 -11.34
N PRO A 357 6.62 7.32 -12.30
CA PRO A 357 7.60 7.26 -13.39
C PRO A 357 7.72 8.59 -14.17
N LEU A 358 6.58 9.21 -14.52
CA LEU A 358 6.57 10.49 -15.23
C LEU A 358 7.15 11.61 -14.36
N VAL A 359 6.68 11.75 -13.14
CA VAL A 359 7.14 12.80 -12.21
C VAL A 359 8.63 12.66 -11.92
N LEU A 360 9.08 11.44 -11.59
CA LEU A 360 10.48 11.22 -11.22
C LEU A 360 11.44 11.37 -12.41
N THR A 361 11.10 10.86 -13.58
CA THR A 361 11.96 11.04 -14.77
C THR A 361 12.06 12.51 -15.15
N THR A 362 10.95 13.26 -15.13
CA THR A 362 10.96 14.70 -15.42
C THR A 362 11.78 15.46 -14.39
N LEU A 363 11.55 15.25 -13.09
CA LEU A 363 12.25 16.00 -12.05
C LEU A 363 13.72 15.58 -11.94
N LEU A 364 14.01 14.27 -11.86
CA LEU A 364 15.37 13.82 -11.56
C LEU A 364 16.28 13.82 -12.79
N LEU A 365 15.79 13.40 -13.94
CA LEU A 365 16.61 13.36 -15.16
C LEU A 365 16.55 14.67 -15.93
N GLY A 366 15.39 15.33 -16.00
CA GLY A 366 15.21 16.60 -16.68
C GLY A 366 15.84 17.77 -15.93
N TRP A 367 15.49 17.94 -14.64
CA TRP A 367 15.94 19.08 -13.84
C TRP A 367 17.18 18.78 -12.98
N GLY A 368 17.54 17.52 -12.77
CA GLY A 368 18.71 17.12 -11.99
C GLY A 368 18.61 17.49 -10.50
N GLY A 369 19.63 18.15 -9.94
CA GLY A 369 19.66 18.58 -8.53
C GLY A 369 18.44 19.40 -8.10
N PRO A 370 18.04 20.46 -8.81
CA PRO A 370 16.81 21.20 -8.54
C PRO A 370 15.56 20.31 -8.48
N GLY A 371 15.45 19.29 -9.33
CA GLY A 371 14.33 18.36 -9.31
C GLY A 371 14.22 17.55 -8.00
N TRP A 372 15.34 17.17 -7.41
CA TRP A 372 15.37 16.57 -6.08
C TRP A 372 14.84 17.51 -5.00
N LEU A 373 15.21 18.80 -5.06
CA LEU A 373 14.76 19.79 -4.09
C LEU A 373 13.27 20.08 -4.23
N VAL A 374 12.72 20.10 -5.44
CA VAL A 374 11.28 20.23 -5.67
C VAL A 374 10.52 19.02 -5.11
N LEU A 375 11.00 17.80 -5.35
CA LEU A 375 10.41 16.59 -4.78
C LEU A 375 10.47 16.60 -3.26
N GLY A 376 11.62 16.96 -2.69
CA GLY A 376 11.81 17.12 -1.24
C GLY A 376 10.88 18.17 -0.65
N GLY A 377 10.72 19.31 -1.33
CA GLY A 377 9.76 20.36 -0.98
C GLY A 377 8.31 19.85 -0.95
N ALA A 378 7.92 19.04 -1.94
CA ALA A 378 6.60 18.41 -1.96
C ALA A 378 6.37 17.45 -0.78
N PHE A 379 7.36 16.63 -0.42
CA PHE A 379 7.30 15.77 0.77
C PHE A 379 7.20 16.59 2.06
N LEU A 380 7.99 17.64 2.18
CA LEU A 380 7.97 18.53 3.35
C LEU A 380 6.60 19.21 3.49
N ALA A 381 6.10 19.79 2.40
CA ALA A 381 4.79 20.46 2.38
C ALA A 381 3.66 19.50 2.74
N ALA A 382 3.63 18.30 2.16
CA ALA A 382 2.64 17.28 2.49
C ALA A 382 2.72 16.84 3.96
N GLY A 383 3.92 16.62 4.49
CA GLY A 383 4.14 16.27 5.88
C GLY A 383 3.71 17.36 6.85
N LEU A 384 4.02 18.63 6.58
CA LEU A 384 3.60 19.77 7.40
C LEU A 384 2.09 19.99 7.35
N ALA A 385 1.46 19.86 6.18
CA ALA A 385 0.03 20.00 5.99
C ALA A 385 -0.79 18.92 6.71
N MET A 386 -0.20 17.73 6.97
CA MET A 386 -0.91 16.63 7.60
C MET A 386 -1.45 16.99 8.99
N GLY A 387 -0.72 17.77 9.78
CA GLY A 387 -1.14 18.19 11.11
C GLY A 387 -2.43 19.03 11.12
N PRO A 388 -2.49 20.17 10.42
CA PRO A 388 -3.71 20.96 10.24
C PRO A 388 -4.88 20.15 9.69
N VAL A 389 -4.65 19.33 8.66
CA VAL A 389 -5.68 18.51 8.03
C VAL A 389 -6.24 17.46 8.98
N THR A 390 -5.40 16.81 9.78
CA THR A 390 -5.85 15.86 10.80
C THR A 390 -6.71 16.53 11.86
N ARG A 391 -6.35 17.73 12.32
CA ARG A 391 -7.16 18.52 13.26
C ARG A 391 -8.50 18.91 12.66
N TYR A 392 -8.52 19.33 11.40
CA TYR A 392 -9.75 19.62 10.67
C TYR A 392 -10.66 18.38 10.58
N ALA A 393 -10.10 17.22 10.21
CA ALA A 393 -10.82 15.95 10.15
C ALA A 393 -11.40 15.53 11.51
N ALA A 394 -10.65 15.72 12.61
CA ALA A 394 -11.13 15.43 13.95
C ALA A 394 -12.31 16.33 14.36
N ARG A 395 -12.22 17.64 14.10
CA ARG A 395 -13.29 18.62 14.44
C ARG A 395 -14.60 18.33 13.70
N THR A 396 -14.56 17.96 12.42
CA THR A 396 -15.74 17.65 11.63
C THR A 396 -16.45 16.36 12.05
N ARG A 397 -15.80 15.51 12.86
CA ARG A 397 -16.35 14.25 13.37
C ARG A 397 -16.90 14.36 14.79
N THR A 398 -16.35 15.27 15.59
CA THR A 398 -16.82 15.55 16.96
C THR A 398 -17.96 16.58 16.99
N ALA A 399 -18.21 17.30 15.90
CA ALA A 399 -19.35 18.20 15.84
C ALA A 399 -20.66 17.38 15.91
N PRO A 400 -21.54 17.61 16.94
CA PRO A 400 -22.85 16.97 16.98
C PRO A 400 -23.57 17.29 15.67
N ARG A 401 -24.17 16.29 15.02
CA ARG A 401 -25.08 16.54 13.91
C ARG A 401 -26.26 17.36 14.46
N ALA A 402 -26.16 18.67 14.41
CA ALA A 402 -27.27 19.57 14.72
C ALA A 402 -28.43 19.20 13.78
N GLY A 403 -29.39 18.45 14.29
CA GLY A 403 -30.58 18.05 13.53
C GLY A 403 -31.21 16.71 13.91
N ALA A 404 -30.56 15.88 14.73
CA ALA A 404 -31.14 14.58 15.08
C ALA A 404 -31.87 14.57 16.45
N ASP A 405 -31.62 15.54 17.32
CA ASP A 405 -32.27 15.63 18.65
C ASP A 405 -33.45 16.59 18.73
N ALA A 406 -33.81 17.27 17.64
CA ALA A 406 -34.97 18.18 17.62
C ALA A 406 -36.31 17.47 17.40
N ALA A 407 -36.36 16.14 17.32
CA ALA A 407 -37.59 15.40 17.05
C ALA A 407 -37.87 14.26 18.05
N ARG A 408 -37.61 14.48 19.34
CA ARG A 408 -38.24 13.68 20.38
C ARG A 408 -39.21 14.60 21.15
N PRO A 409 -40.54 14.46 20.96
CA PRO A 409 -41.49 14.98 21.91
C PRO A 409 -41.23 14.31 23.25
N VAL A 410 -41.04 15.10 24.28
CA VAL A 410 -41.02 14.62 25.67
C VAL A 410 -42.47 14.19 25.95
N ASP A 411 -42.77 12.89 25.86
CA ASP A 411 -43.95 12.31 26.45
C ASP A 411 -43.79 12.40 27.96
N THR A 412 -44.36 13.43 28.53
CA THR A 412 -44.62 13.54 29.97
C THR A 412 -45.64 12.48 30.35
N PRO A 413 -45.36 11.59 31.30
CA PRO A 413 -46.39 10.72 31.84
C PRO A 413 -47.35 11.57 32.65
N ILE A 414 -48.58 11.61 32.20
CA ILE A 414 -49.74 12.14 32.99
C ILE A 414 -49.92 11.20 34.16
N CYS A 415 -49.55 11.65 35.36
CA CYS A 415 -49.99 11.04 36.60
C CYS A 415 -51.51 11.22 36.72
N ALA A 416 -52.27 10.19 36.48
CA ALA A 416 -53.62 10.10 36.94
C ALA A 416 -53.61 9.60 38.37
N GLY A 417 -53.77 10.52 39.30
CA GLY A 417 -54.11 10.20 40.67
C GLY A 417 -55.61 9.97 40.83
N ASP A 418 -55.94 9.25 41.87
CA ASP A 418 -57.18 9.15 42.61
C ASP A 418 -58.44 8.52 41.95
N ARG A 419 -58.76 7.30 42.31
CA ARG A 419 -59.79 6.94 43.34
C ARG A 419 -59.87 5.44 43.52
#